data_f69878f4fc35c871ebf9f88215b47131
#
_entry.id   f69878f4fc35c871ebf9f88215b47131
#
_cell.length_a   1.000
_cell.length_b   1.000
_cell.length_c   1.000
_cell.angle_alpha   90.00
_cell.angle_beta   90.00
_cell.angle_gamma   90.00
#
_symmetry.space_group_name_H-M   'P 1'
#
loop_
_entity.id
_entity.type
_entity.pdbx_description
1 polymer ?
#
loop_
_entity_poly.entity_id
_entity_poly.type
_entity_poly.pdbx_seq_one_letter_code
_entity_poly.pdbx_strand_id
1 'polypeptide(L)'
;MRGMKELQKNTEDIYMNDKKTVSLYFISVASTLSGIHPQTIRTYEEKGLIKPYRTKGGTRRYSQEDVDKLIQIANLSQRGINLDGVKIIYEMRDKIEEMQENIEFLQEEINNEKSDRAKKENEIHKSYKNEIVNKSNRDLRKKI
;
A
#
# COMPACT_ATOMS: atom_id res chain seq x y z
N MET A 1 37.16 -0.25 -20.68
CA MET A 1 36.24 -1.39 -20.40
C MET A 1 35.80 -1.54 -18.93
N ARG A 2 36.51 -1.03 -17.95
CA ARG A 2 36.05 -1.06 -16.54
C ARG A 2 34.85 -0.13 -16.24
N GLY A 3 34.73 1.02 -16.91
CA GLY A 3 33.66 1.99 -16.66
C GLY A 3 32.24 1.60 -17.08
N MET A 4 32.08 0.74 -18.08
CA MET A 4 30.76 0.28 -18.55
C MET A 4 30.12 -0.77 -17.61
N LYS A 5 30.93 -1.60 -16.95
CA LYS A 5 30.43 -2.59 -15.98
C LYS A 5 30.01 -1.96 -14.65
N GLU A 6 30.65 -0.86 -14.23
CA GLU A 6 30.25 -0.12 -13.03
C GLU A 6 28.98 0.71 -13.24
N LEU A 7 28.78 1.24 -14.45
CA LEU A 7 27.54 1.94 -14.81
C LEU A 7 26.34 0.99 -14.90
N GLN A 8 26.52 -0.25 -15.37
CA GLN A 8 25.47 -1.27 -15.38
C GLN A 8 25.15 -1.76 -13.97
N LYS A 9 26.13 -1.94 -13.10
CA LYS A 9 25.93 -2.37 -11.72
C LYS A 9 25.17 -1.34 -10.88
N ASN A 10 25.41 -0.04 -11.11
CA ASN A 10 24.72 1.04 -10.41
C ASN A 10 23.28 1.27 -10.89
N THR A 11 22.92 0.81 -12.09
CA THR A 11 21.54 0.84 -12.57
C THR A 11 20.74 -0.36 -12.05
N GLU A 12 21.35 -1.52 -11.91
CA GLU A 12 20.67 -2.71 -11.38
C GLU A 12 20.38 -2.62 -9.86
N ASP A 13 21.28 -2.03 -9.08
CA ASP A 13 21.08 -1.85 -7.62
C ASP A 13 19.95 -0.86 -7.26
N ILE A 14 19.58 0.04 -8.19
CA ILE A 14 18.45 0.97 -8.01
C ILE A 14 17.10 0.28 -8.30
N TYR A 15 17.10 -0.79 -9.09
CA TYR A 15 15.88 -1.49 -9.52
C TYR A 15 15.52 -2.71 -8.68
N MET A 16 16.40 -3.15 -7.75
CA MET A 16 16.24 -4.42 -7.04
C MET A 16 15.56 -4.31 -5.67
N ASN A 17 15.17 -3.12 -5.20
CA ASN A 17 14.64 -2.98 -3.84
C ASN A 17 13.12 -3.01 -3.73
N ASP A 18 12.40 -3.13 -4.85
CA ASP A 18 10.97 -3.44 -4.84
C ASP A 18 10.59 -4.27 -6.08
N LYS A 19 9.77 -5.29 -5.88
CA LYS A 19 9.37 -6.31 -6.85
C LYS A 19 8.56 -5.80 -8.07
N LYS A 20 8.66 -4.52 -8.42
CA LYS A 20 8.16 -3.91 -9.64
C LYS A 20 9.27 -3.13 -10.31
N THR A 21 9.60 -3.47 -11.55
CA THR A 21 10.46 -2.68 -12.42
C THR A 21 9.80 -1.32 -12.63
N VAL A 22 10.21 -0.32 -11.86
CA VAL A 22 9.64 1.04 -11.96
C VAL A 22 10.34 1.73 -13.12
N SER A 23 9.62 1.99 -14.21
CA SER A 23 10.11 2.83 -15.29
C SER A 23 10.26 4.26 -14.78
N LEU A 24 11.49 4.82 -14.90
CA LEU A 24 11.80 6.19 -14.48
C LEU A 24 12.05 7.06 -15.72
N TYR A 25 11.23 8.09 -15.89
CA TYR A 25 11.24 8.99 -17.03
C TYR A 25 12.01 10.29 -16.75
N PHE A 26 12.66 10.84 -17.77
CA PHE A 26 13.10 12.24 -17.73
C PHE A 26 11.90 13.18 -17.78
N ILE A 27 12.06 14.42 -17.34
CA ILE A 27 10.99 15.44 -17.37
C ILE A 27 10.39 15.64 -18.77
N SER A 28 11.20 15.55 -19.82
CA SER A 28 10.74 15.63 -21.21
C SER A 28 9.75 14.53 -21.56
N VAL A 29 10.04 13.28 -21.14
CA VAL A 29 9.17 12.14 -21.37
C VAL A 29 7.91 12.24 -20.50
N ALA A 30 8.04 12.59 -19.22
CA ALA A 30 6.91 12.82 -18.32
C ALA A 30 5.98 13.93 -18.86
N SER A 31 6.55 15.01 -19.41
CA SER A 31 5.81 16.08 -20.09
C SER A 31 5.03 15.58 -21.30
N THR A 32 5.65 14.77 -22.15
CA THR A 32 4.98 14.18 -23.32
C THR A 32 3.86 13.24 -22.91
N LEU A 33 4.08 12.37 -21.93
CA LEU A 33 3.09 11.40 -21.46
C LEU A 33 1.91 12.05 -20.75
N SER A 34 2.16 13.09 -19.96
CA SER A 34 1.11 13.80 -19.21
C SER A 34 0.42 14.91 -19.98
N GLY A 35 1.02 15.37 -21.07
CA GLY A 35 0.57 16.55 -21.80
C GLY A 35 0.81 17.88 -21.07
N ILE A 36 1.63 17.90 -20.03
CA ILE A 36 1.89 19.04 -19.16
C ILE A 36 3.26 19.63 -19.48
N HIS A 37 3.31 20.96 -19.62
CA HIS A 37 4.59 21.63 -19.89
C HIS A 37 5.61 21.41 -18.76
N PRO A 38 6.92 21.20 -19.06
CA PRO A 38 7.95 20.94 -18.05
C PRO A 38 8.01 21.99 -16.94
N GLN A 39 7.75 23.25 -17.25
CA GLN A 39 7.74 24.32 -16.24
C GLN A 39 6.57 24.14 -15.25
N THR A 40 5.42 23.71 -15.72
CA THR A 40 4.28 23.39 -14.85
C THR A 40 4.56 22.20 -13.94
N ILE A 41 5.25 21.18 -14.45
CA ILE A 41 5.71 20.03 -13.65
C ILE A 41 6.65 20.51 -12.51
N ARG A 42 7.57 21.44 -12.79
CA ARG A 42 8.44 22.03 -11.76
C ARG A 42 7.64 22.82 -10.72
N THR A 43 6.64 23.57 -11.16
CA THR A 43 5.76 24.30 -10.22
C THR A 43 5.00 23.32 -9.30
N TYR A 44 4.57 22.16 -9.80
CA TYR A 44 3.93 21.13 -8.98
C TYR A 44 4.92 20.50 -7.98
N GLU A 45 6.17 20.32 -8.39
CA GLU A 45 7.25 19.88 -7.48
C GLU A 45 7.51 20.91 -6.37
N GLU A 46 7.67 22.21 -6.75
CA GLU A 46 7.88 23.31 -5.80
C GLU A 46 6.74 23.45 -4.78
N LYS A 47 5.51 23.18 -5.18
CA LYS A 47 4.33 23.13 -4.31
C LYS A 47 4.24 21.85 -3.47
N GLY A 48 5.13 20.89 -3.68
CA GLY A 48 5.15 19.62 -2.96
C GLY A 48 4.06 18.63 -3.38
N LEU A 49 3.43 18.84 -4.54
CA LEU A 49 2.40 17.95 -5.10
C LEU A 49 3.00 16.70 -5.73
N ILE A 50 4.22 16.81 -6.27
CA ILE A 50 5.00 15.72 -6.86
C ILE A 50 6.38 15.70 -6.20
N LYS A 51 6.91 14.50 -5.95
CA LYS A 51 8.26 14.30 -5.40
C LYS A 51 9.03 13.34 -6.32
N PRO A 52 9.65 13.85 -7.41
CA PRO A 52 10.39 12.99 -8.31
C PRO A 52 11.61 12.37 -7.61
N TYR A 53 11.95 11.17 -8.02
CA TYR A 53 13.19 10.55 -7.62
C TYR A 53 14.38 11.38 -8.14
N ARG A 54 15.46 11.48 -7.37
CA ARG A 54 16.70 12.13 -7.79
C ARG A 54 17.84 11.12 -7.83
N THR A 55 18.50 11.03 -8.99
CA THR A 55 19.71 10.24 -9.13
C THR A 55 20.86 10.80 -8.27
N LYS A 56 21.92 10.04 -8.09
CA LYS A 56 23.14 10.50 -7.39
C LYS A 56 23.69 11.81 -7.96
N GLY A 57 23.51 12.08 -9.26
CA GLY A 57 23.89 13.32 -9.93
C GLY A 57 22.84 14.43 -9.84
N GLY A 58 21.78 14.27 -9.05
CA GLY A 58 20.74 15.28 -8.85
C GLY A 58 19.70 15.37 -9.97
N THR A 59 19.76 14.49 -10.97
CA THR A 59 18.82 14.49 -12.09
C THR A 59 17.45 13.97 -11.64
N ARG A 60 16.37 14.70 -11.98
CA ARG A 60 14.99 14.31 -11.70
C ARG A 60 14.54 13.12 -12.56
N ARG A 61 13.85 12.19 -11.95
CA ARG A 61 13.23 11.04 -12.60
C ARG A 61 11.80 10.87 -12.10
N TYR A 62 10.89 10.61 -13.00
CA TYR A 62 9.46 10.50 -12.75
C TYR A 62 9.00 9.07 -13.01
N SER A 63 8.28 8.48 -12.08
CA SER A 63 7.65 7.17 -12.24
C SER A 63 6.36 7.27 -13.09
N GLN A 64 5.79 6.13 -13.47
CA GLN A 64 4.47 6.11 -14.09
C GLN A 64 3.41 6.68 -13.13
N GLU A 65 3.51 6.37 -11.86
CA GLU A 65 2.63 6.93 -10.81
C GLU A 65 2.72 8.45 -10.72
N ASP A 66 3.93 9.02 -10.86
CA ASP A 66 4.10 10.48 -10.94
C ASP A 66 3.43 11.05 -12.17
N VAL A 67 3.52 10.39 -13.33
CA VAL A 67 2.85 10.82 -14.56
C VAL A 67 1.32 10.81 -14.39
N ASP A 68 0.77 9.75 -13.82
CA ASP A 68 -0.66 9.63 -13.55
C ASP A 68 -1.13 10.71 -12.56
N LYS A 69 -0.33 10.98 -11.54
CA LYS A 69 -0.59 12.06 -10.58
C LYS A 69 -0.54 13.45 -11.21
N LEU A 70 0.39 13.70 -12.12
CA LEU A 70 0.46 14.93 -12.90
C LEU A 70 -0.85 15.17 -13.67
N ILE A 71 -1.36 14.15 -14.35
CA ILE A 71 -2.63 14.21 -15.10
C ILE A 71 -3.80 14.52 -14.16
N GLN A 72 -3.85 13.86 -12.99
CA GLN A 72 -4.91 14.11 -12.02
C GLN A 72 -4.88 15.54 -11.48
N ILE A 73 -3.70 16.08 -11.16
CA ILE A 73 -3.54 17.47 -10.70
C ILE A 73 -4.02 18.44 -11.76
N ALA A 74 -3.64 18.24 -13.02
CA ALA A 74 -4.07 19.07 -14.14
C ALA A 74 -5.60 19.04 -14.29
N ASN A 75 -6.23 17.89 -14.20
CA ASN A 75 -7.67 17.73 -14.27
C ASN A 75 -8.39 18.49 -13.15
N LEU A 76 -7.89 18.39 -11.89
CA LEU A 76 -8.45 19.13 -10.77
C LEU A 76 -8.29 20.65 -10.96
N SER A 77 -7.13 21.09 -11.46
CA SER A 77 -6.84 22.49 -11.74
C SER A 77 -7.75 23.05 -12.84
N GLN A 78 -8.01 22.28 -13.91
CA GLN A 78 -8.94 22.65 -14.97
C GLN A 78 -10.40 22.77 -14.47
N ARG A 79 -10.76 22.05 -13.42
CA ARG A 79 -12.06 22.16 -12.72
C ARG A 79 -12.15 23.35 -11.77
N GLY A 80 -11.13 24.23 -11.75
CA GLY A 80 -11.10 25.44 -10.95
C GLY A 80 -10.56 25.25 -9.52
N ILE A 81 -10.01 24.09 -9.19
CA ILE A 81 -9.38 23.86 -7.89
C ILE A 81 -7.95 24.40 -7.96
N ASN A 82 -7.59 25.33 -7.07
CA ASN A 82 -6.23 25.84 -6.99
C ASN A 82 -5.25 24.77 -6.43
N LEU A 83 -3.95 24.97 -6.61
CA LEU A 83 -2.95 23.98 -6.22
C LEU A 83 -2.92 23.68 -4.71
N ASP A 84 -3.27 24.65 -3.87
CA ASP A 84 -3.36 24.44 -2.42
C ASP A 84 -4.57 23.56 -2.08
N GLY A 85 -5.70 23.74 -2.77
CA GLY A 85 -6.86 22.86 -2.68
C GLY A 85 -6.56 21.44 -3.18
N VAL A 86 -5.81 21.31 -4.29
CA VAL A 86 -5.35 20.00 -4.78
C VAL A 86 -4.50 19.31 -3.71
N LYS A 87 -3.62 20.03 -3.03
CA LYS A 87 -2.78 19.48 -1.96
C LYS A 87 -3.63 18.93 -0.81
N ILE A 88 -4.63 19.68 -0.37
CA ILE A 88 -5.57 19.23 0.67
C ILE A 88 -6.30 17.95 0.23
N ILE A 89 -6.73 17.87 -1.03
CA ILE A 89 -7.40 16.67 -1.57
C ILE A 89 -6.49 15.45 -1.49
N TYR A 90 -5.20 15.58 -1.81
CA TYR A 90 -4.25 14.48 -1.71
C TYR A 90 -4.02 14.07 -0.25
N GLU A 91 -3.82 15.02 0.66
CA GLU A 91 -3.67 14.74 2.09
C GLU A 91 -4.89 14.00 2.66
N MET A 92 -6.10 14.38 2.23
CA MET A 92 -7.33 13.69 2.60
C MET A 92 -7.41 12.28 2.02
N ARG A 93 -6.98 12.07 0.77
CA ARG A 93 -6.93 10.73 0.15
C ARG A 93 -5.96 9.80 0.88
N ASP A 94 -4.76 10.28 1.16
CA ASP A 94 -3.76 9.53 1.91
C ASP A 94 -4.30 9.12 3.29
N LYS A 95 -5.04 10.03 3.95
CA LYS A 95 -5.67 9.74 5.24
C LYS A 95 -6.81 8.72 5.13
N ILE A 96 -7.61 8.78 4.07
CA ILE A 96 -8.66 7.79 3.80
C ILE A 96 -8.05 6.40 3.58
N GLU A 97 -6.97 6.32 2.79
CA GLU A 97 -6.27 5.07 2.52
C GLU A 97 -5.71 4.46 3.81
N GLU A 98 -5.02 5.24 4.64
CA GLU A 98 -4.54 4.82 5.96
C GLU A 98 -5.69 4.31 6.86
N MET A 99 -6.83 5.01 6.85
CA MET A 99 -8.00 4.59 7.61
C MET A 99 -8.61 3.28 7.08
N GLN A 100 -8.63 3.07 5.77
CA GLN A 100 -9.11 1.84 5.15
C GLN A 100 -8.24 0.65 5.52
N GLU A 101 -6.91 0.79 5.45
CA GLU A 101 -5.96 -0.24 5.89
C GLU A 101 -6.16 -0.62 7.36
N ASN A 102 -6.36 0.38 8.23
CA ASN A 102 -6.64 0.15 9.64
C ASN A 102 -7.96 -0.59 9.87
N ILE A 103 -9.00 -0.27 9.10
CA ILE A 103 -10.31 -0.96 9.17
C ILE A 103 -10.16 -2.43 8.75
N GLU A 104 -9.46 -2.70 7.67
CA GLU A 104 -9.19 -4.06 7.20
C GLU A 104 -8.43 -4.88 8.24
N PHE A 105 -7.38 -4.30 8.82
CA PHE A 105 -6.63 -4.93 9.89
C PHE A 105 -7.50 -5.27 11.11
N LEU A 106 -8.30 -4.32 11.60
CA LEU A 106 -9.19 -4.54 12.74
C LEU A 106 -10.28 -5.59 12.44
N GLN A 107 -10.79 -5.63 11.20
CA GLN A 107 -11.74 -6.66 10.78
C GLN A 107 -11.13 -8.05 10.81
N GLU A 108 -9.88 -8.19 10.38
CA GLU A 108 -9.14 -9.45 10.42
C GLU A 108 -8.90 -9.91 11.87
N GLU A 109 -8.51 -9.00 12.77
CA GLU A 109 -8.37 -9.31 14.20
C GLU A 109 -9.68 -9.79 14.81
N ILE A 110 -10.78 -9.09 14.55
CA ILE A 110 -12.11 -9.50 15.06
C ILE A 110 -12.51 -10.88 14.53
N ASN A 111 -12.24 -11.19 13.27
CA ASN A 111 -12.55 -12.49 12.69
C ASN A 111 -11.71 -13.61 13.32
N ASN A 112 -10.42 -13.35 13.59
CA ASN A 112 -9.53 -14.29 14.25
C ASN A 112 -9.99 -14.56 15.69
N GLU A 113 -10.34 -13.53 16.46
CA GLU A 113 -10.87 -13.70 17.82
C GLU A 113 -12.19 -14.48 17.85
N LYS A 114 -13.10 -14.20 16.90
CA LYS A 114 -14.37 -14.97 16.79
C LYS A 114 -14.10 -16.44 16.50
N SER A 115 -13.16 -16.74 15.61
CA SER A 115 -12.77 -18.11 15.28
C SER A 115 -12.20 -18.84 16.50
N ASP A 116 -11.33 -18.18 17.26
CA ASP A 116 -10.71 -18.76 18.44
C ASP A 116 -11.71 -18.97 19.59
N ARG A 117 -12.65 -18.05 19.78
CA ARG A 117 -13.78 -18.24 20.71
C ARG A 117 -14.63 -19.44 20.33
N ALA A 118 -15.00 -19.55 19.07
CA ALA A 118 -15.80 -20.69 18.58
C ALA A 118 -15.08 -22.03 18.76
N LYS A 119 -13.75 -22.09 18.56
CA LYS A 119 -12.94 -23.29 18.83
C LYS A 119 -12.95 -23.65 20.32
N LYS A 120 -12.72 -22.68 21.21
CA LYS A 120 -12.75 -22.88 22.67
C LYS A 120 -14.11 -23.36 23.15
N GLU A 121 -15.20 -22.77 22.67
CA GLU A 121 -16.56 -23.20 23.01
C GLU A 121 -16.82 -24.66 22.58
N ASN A 122 -16.38 -25.03 21.37
CA ASN A 122 -16.50 -26.40 20.88
C ASN A 122 -15.66 -27.39 21.70
N GLU A 123 -14.46 -27.02 22.11
CA GLU A 123 -13.60 -27.85 22.98
C GLU A 123 -14.25 -28.06 24.36
N ILE A 124 -14.78 -27.02 24.96
CA ILE A 124 -15.49 -27.07 26.23
C ILE A 124 -16.72 -27.99 26.07
N HIS A 125 -17.51 -27.81 25.03
CA HIS A 125 -18.71 -28.62 24.78
C HIS A 125 -18.36 -30.11 24.60
N LYS A 126 -17.30 -30.44 23.86
CA LYS A 126 -16.80 -31.81 23.70
C LYS A 126 -16.33 -32.41 25.04
N SER A 127 -15.64 -31.60 25.87
CA SER A 127 -15.18 -32.05 27.20
C SER A 127 -16.39 -32.42 28.11
N TYR A 128 -17.37 -31.56 28.21
CA TYR A 128 -18.61 -31.86 28.98
C TYR A 128 -19.34 -33.09 28.48
N LYS A 129 -19.50 -33.24 27.17
CA LYS A 129 -20.15 -34.41 26.59
C LYS A 129 -19.40 -35.71 26.94
N ASN A 130 -18.09 -35.72 26.88
CA ASN A 130 -17.26 -36.86 27.22
C ASN A 130 -17.35 -37.19 28.72
N GLU A 131 -17.41 -36.19 29.59
CA GLU A 131 -17.51 -36.36 31.05
C GLU A 131 -18.89 -36.96 31.40
N ILE A 132 -19.97 -36.49 30.82
CA ILE A 132 -21.32 -37.02 31.02
C ILE A 132 -21.38 -38.50 30.57
N VAL A 133 -20.85 -38.85 29.40
CA VAL A 133 -20.84 -40.22 28.88
C VAL A 133 -20.02 -41.15 29.78
N ASN A 134 -18.85 -40.68 30.24
CA ASN A 134 -18.03 -41.47 31.13
C ASN A 134 -18.63 -41.68 32.53
N LYS A 135 -19.39 -40.72 33.04
CA LYS A 135 -20.12 -40.82 34.29
C LYS A 135 -21.28 -41.83 34.16
N SER A 136 -22.06 -41.73 33.10
CA SER A 136 -23.15 -42.67 32.81
C SER A 136 -22.65 -44.13 32.68
N ASN A 137 -21.54 -44.33 31.99
CA ASN A 137 -20.95 -45.67 31.84
C ASN A 137 -20.40 -46.23 33.15
N ARG A 138 -19.88 -45.39 34.07
CA ARG A 138 -19.45 -45.80 35.40
C ARG A 138 -20.62 -46.22 36.29
N ASP A 139 -21.72 -45.52 36.23
CA ASP A 139 -22.91 -45.83 37.02
C ASP A 139 -23.61 -47.09 36.54
N LEU A 140 -23.63 -47.38 35.23
CA LEU A 140 -24.13 -48.65 34.69
C LEU A 140 -23.29 -49.85 35.09
N ARG A 141 -21.96 -49.70 35.20
CA ARG A 141 -21.04 -50.79 35.65
C ARG A 141 -21.19 -51.12 37.15
N LYS A 142 -21.66 -50.19 37.98
CA LYS A 142 -21.90 -50.40 39.41
C LYS A 142 -23.25 -51.09 39.70
N LYS A 143 -24.18 -51.19 38.73
CA LYS A 143 -25.47 -51.86 38.89
C LYS A 143 -25.49 -53.29 38.43
N ILE A 144 -24.36 -53.81 37.94
CA ILE A 144 -24.15 -55.20 37.60
C ILE A 144 -23.27 -55.85 38.69
#